data_fc60a274e51b2966c2c85e14a83c3c0c
#
_entry.id   fc60a274e51b2966c2c85e14a83c3c0c
#
_cell.length_a   1.000
_cell.length_b   1.000
_cell.length_c   1.000
_cell.angle_alpha   90.00
_cell.angle_beta   90.00
_cell.angle_gamma   90.00
#
_symmetry.space_group_name_H-M   'P 1'
#
loop_
_entity.id
_entity.type
_entity.pdbx_description
1 polymer ?
#
loop_
_entity_poly.entity_id
_entity_poly.type
_entity_poly.pdbx_seq_one_letter_code
_entity_poly.pdbx_strand_id
1 'polypeptide(L)'
;MIESLDIDNLGVIESAHVDFGPRFTVLTGETGAGKTMVLTSLNLLLGGRADPQMVRREGEDESAARASVDGVFSVPPSIAQEIDEMGGAVDDGLLYVSRTVPLNGRSRAALGGRAMPASALSRIVGSLVTIHGQSDQLRLRSQSAQRDALDSYGDAQHKELLASYGHAWKKAVEIANRLREVRRSSSEREEEIARLNQALELFDALRPHEGEEEEMVSQIQRLTNTEDLRRHVGASLAFLEGDEDTDGVIDLIGRALDCLRTAARFDHSLTAIGQRFKQSSLELSAVRDDLAHYLSTVEADPETLAALHARRASLRQLMEGRAADISGLLEWEKEARARLQALTGEDDDPESLERALAQAQTAVLEWGDRLAASRRQLGAELSAKVTSELHALSMPDANFTVSWEEHSPSSTGLEDPVMLLQPHPQAPPRPLGVGASGGELSRVMLALEVLLGESDSDVTFIFDEVDSGIGGKTAVEVGARLARLAEHHQVVVVTHLAQVAAYADHHLLIEKNDGRTSIRVLEGEERAGELARMMSGDAHSEAARRHAYELLGLDMPQSEA
;
A
#
# COMPACT_ATOMS: atom_id res chain seq x y z
N MET A 1 -5.56 -5.71 0.84
CA MET A 1 -5.34 -6.64 1.98
C MET A 1 -4.08 -7.45 1.74
N ILE A 2 -3.43 -7.95 2.82
CA ILE A 2 -2.29 -8.88 2.71
C ILE A 2 -2.84 -10.29 2.61
N GLU A 3 -2.49 -11.03 1.57
CA GLU A 3 -2.89 -12.43 1.40
C GLU A 3 -1.85 -13.36 1.99
N SER A 4 -0.59 -13.22 1.56
CA SER A 4 0.50 -14.06 2.03
C SER A 4 1.85 -13.35 2.06
N LEU A 5 2.78 -13.95 2.80
CA LEU A 5 4.13 -13.47 2.99
C LEU A 5 5.10 -14.64 3.01
N ASP A 6 6.11 -14.59 2.17
CA ASP A 6 7.23 -15.51 2.15
C ASP A 6 8.50 -14.80 2.64
N ILE A 7 9.19 -15.42 3.58
CA ILE A 7 10.36 -14.84 4.23
C ILE A 7 11.50 -15.85 4.14
N ASP A 8 12.62 -15.47 3.55
CA ASP A 8 13.81 -16.30 3.47
C ASP A 8 15.04 -15.56 4.02
N ASN A 9 15.79 -16.25 4.87
CA ASN A 9 17.08 -15.83 5.45
C ASN A 9 17.04 -14.48 6.15
N LEU A 10 15.95 -14.16 6.86
CA LEU A 10 15.78 -12.91 7.59
C LEU A 10 15.89 -13.13 9.11
N GLY A 11 16.94 -12.62 9.73
CA GLY A 11 17.18 -12.70 11.17
C GLY A 11 17.21 -14.13 11.68
N VAL A 12 16.23 -14.51 12.50
CA VAL A 12 16.09 -15.86 13.05
C VAL A 12 15.31 -16.80 12.13
N ILE A 13 14.70 -16.29 11.08
CA ILE A 13 13.88 -17.04 10.13
C ILE A 13 14.78 -17.53 8.99
N GLU A 14 14.85 -18.85 8.80
CA GLU A 14 15.53 -19.47 7.66
C GLU A 14 14.58 -19.42 6.44
N SER A 15 13.38 -19.93 6.58
CA SER A 15 12.30 -19.83 5.59
C SER A 15 10.97 -19.95 6.31
N ALA A 16 10.03 -19.09 5.98
CA ALA A 16 8.69 -19.13 6.54
C ALA A 16 7.68 -18.64 5.50
N HIS A 17 6.54 -19.31 5.46
CA HIS A 17 5.36 -18.89 4.72
C HIS A 17 4.24 -18.55 5.68
N VAL A 18 3.54 -17.45 5.43
CA VAL A 18 2.47 -16.93 6.28
C VAL A 18 1.26 -16.59 5.42
N ASP A 19 0.14 -17.23 5.65
CA ASP A 19 -1.15 -16.82 5.09
C ASP A 19 -1.92 -15.98 6.11
N PHE A 20 -2.44 -14.85 5.68
CA PHE A 20 -3.21 -13.97 6.54
C PHE A 20 -4.70 -14.13 6.31
N GLY A 21 -5.47 -14.13 7.39
CA GLY A 21 -6.92 -14.11 7.31
C GLY A 21 -7.44 -12.74 6.85
N PRO A 22 -8.65 -12.68 6.27
CA PRO A 22 -9.22 -11.45 5.73
C PRO A 22 -9.70 -10.46 6.80
N ARG A 23 -9.79 -10.88 8.05
CA ARG A 23 -10.26 -10.09 9.19
C ARG A 23 -9.20 -9.99 10.27
N PHE A 24 -9.50 -10.43 11.49
CA PHE A 24 -8.61 -10.34 12.63
C PHE A 24 -7.64 -11.53 12.68
N THR A 25 -6.38 -11.29 12.32
CA THR A 25 -5.29 -12.26 12.47
C THR A 25 -4.43 -11.90 13.68
N VAL A 26 -4.15 -12.86 14.53
CA VAL A 26 -3.22 -12.71 15.65
C VAL A 26 -1.97 -13.55 15.45
N LEU A 27 -0.81 -12.98 15.79
CA LEU A 27 0.49 -13.65 15.83
C LEU A 27 0.92 -13.82 17.27
N THR A 28 1.04 -15.08 17.74
CA THR A 28 1.58 -15.42 19.06
C THR A 28 2.85 -16.24 18.96
N GLY A 29 3.48 -16.55 20.06
CA GLY A 29 4.70 -17.34 20.15
C GLY A 29 5.64 -16.83 21.23
N GLU A 30 6.71 -17.57 21.50
CA GLU A 30 7.70 -17.21 22.52
C GLU A 30 8.48 -15.94 22.16
N THR A 31 9.03 -15.29 23.19
CA THR A 31 9.91 -14.14 23.00
C THR A 31 11.18 -14.59 22.24
N GLY A 32 11.48 -13.94 21.12
CA GLY A 32 12.62 -14.31 20.26
C GLY A 32 12.32 -15.41 19.22
N ALA A 33 11.07 -15.91 19.13
CA ALA A 33 10.69 -16.91 18.12
C ALA A 33 10.65 -16.37 16.67
N GLY A 34 10.60 -15.03 16.47
CA GLY A 34 10.57 -14.44 15.15
C GLY A 34 9.40 -13.49 14.88
N LYS A 35 8.54 -13.20 15.88
CA LYS A 35 7.41 -12.25 15.73
C LYS A 35 7.84 -10.90 15.15
N THR A 36 8.89 -10.30 15.73
CA THR A 36 9.47 -9.05 15.23
C THR A 36 10.03 -9.17 13.81
N MET A 37 10.47 -10.37 13.40
CA MET A 37 10.98 -10.59 12.04
C MET A 37 9.86 -10.57 10.99
N VAL A 38 8.67 -11.08 11.33
CA VAL A 38 7.48 -10.97 10.46
C VAL A 38 7.10 -9.50 10.27
N LEU A 39 7.11 -8.69 11.34
CA LEU A 39 6.87 -7.25 11.23
C LEU A 39 7.97 -6.52 10.45
N THR A 40 9.22 -6.93 10.66
CA THR A 40 10.37 -6.38 9.91
C THR A 40 10.26 -6.70 8.42
N SER A 41 9.81 -7.91 8.07
CA SER A 41 9.59 -8.30 6.67
C SER A 41 8.48 -7.45 6.03
N LEU A 42 7.37 -7.23 6.72
CA LEU A 42 6.31 -6.33 6.26
C LEU A 42 6.81 -4.90 6.09
N ASN A 43 7.61 -4.39 7.04
CA ASN A 43 8.24 -3.07 6.93
C ASN A 43 9.19 -2.97 5.72
N LEU A 44 9.90 -4.03 5.37
CA LEU A 44 10.73 -4.06 4.16
C LEU A 44 9.88 -3.95 2.88
N LEU A 45 8.71 -4.61 2.82
CA LEU A 45 7.77 -4.50 1.71
C LEU A 45 7.11 -3.12 1.62
N LEU A 46 6.95 -2.43 2.75
CA LEU A 46 6.52 -1.02 2.82
C LEU A 46 7.61 -0.03 2.40
N GLY A 47 8.76 -0.51 1.90
CA GLY A 47 9.87 0.34 1.47
C GLY A 47 10.78 0.81 2.61
N GLY A 48 10.64 0.27 3.80
CA GLY A 48 11.46 0.56 4.96
C GLY A 48 12.96 0.34 4.73
N ARG A 49 13.78 0.86 5.63
CA ARG A 49 15.24 0.78 5.54
C ARG A 49 15.71 -0.68 5.59
N ALA A 50 16.44 -1.10 4.58
CA ALA A 50 17.10 -2.40 4.55
C ALA A 50 18.43 -2.33 5.29
N ASP A 51 18.59 -3.13 6.36
CA ASP A 51 19.83 -3.27 7.09
C ASP A 51 20.49 -4.63 6.76
N PRO A 52 21.71 -4.67 6.21
CA PRO A 52 22.43 -5.91 5.96
C PRO A 52 22.63 -6.80 7.20
N GLN A 53 22.57 -6.21 8.41
CA GLN A 53 22.69 -6.98 9.66
C GLN A 53 21.47 -7.89 9.91
N MET A 54 20.35 -7.66 9.22
CA MET A 54 19.17 -8.54 9.26
C MET A 54 19.33 -9.83 8.47
N VAL A 55 20.34 -9.90 7.60
CA VAL A 55 20.59 -11.10 6.79
C VAL A 55 21.18 -12.21 7.67
N ARG A 56 20.55 -13.37 7.66
CA ARG A 56 21.02 -14.55 8.39
C ARG A 56 22.36 -15.01 7.83
N ARG A 57 23.32 -15.25 8.71
CA ARG A 57 24.68 -15.70 8.38
C ARG A 57 24.81 -17.18 8.73
N GLU A 58 24.40 -18.03 7.82
CA GLU A 58 24.62 -19.48 7.92
C GLU A 58 25.10 -20.03 6.57
N GLY A 59 26.18 -20.79 6.57
CA GLY A 59 26.76 -21.44 5.41
C GLY A 59 28.22 -21.07 5.11
N GLU A 60 28.88 -21.86 4.25
CA GLU A 60 30.30 -21.70 3.92
C GLU A 60 30.58 -20.51 2.97
N ASP A 61 29.54 -19.95 2.29
CA ASP A 61 29.71 -18.84 1.35
C ASP A 61 28.91 -17.60 1.82
N GLU A 62 29.49 -16.87 2.79
CA GLU A 62 28.91 -15.61 3.31
C GLU A 62 28.76 -14.53 2.22
N SER A 63 29.51 -14.61 1.10
CA SER A 63 29.52 -13.55 0.09
C SER A 63 28.22 -13.50 -0.75
N ALA A 64 27.49 -14.61 -0.84
CA ALA A 64 26.24 -14.77 -1.58
C ALA A 64 24.98 -14.68 -0.69
N ALA A 65 25.15 -14.53 0.64
CA ALA A 65 24.04 -14.48 1.57
C ALA A 65 23.12 -13.28 1.30
N ARG A 66 21.83 -13.55 1.22
CA ARG A 66 20.77 -12.55 1.02
C ARG A 66 19.52 -12.96 1.77
N ALA A 67 18.81 -11.97 2.30
CA ALA A 67 17.45 -12.16 2.74
C ALA A 67 16.49 -11.77 1.60
N SER A 68 15.39 -12.50 1.43
CA SER A 68 14.28 -12.11 0.57
C SER A 68 12.97 -12.12 1.33
N VAL A 69 12.11 -11.18 0.96
CA VAL A 69 10.74 -11.11 1.44
C VAL A 69 9.85 -10.90 0.23
N ASP A 70 8.89 -11.77 0.05
CA ASP A 70 7.92 -11.73 -1.02
C ASP A 70 6.52 -11.68 -0.40
N GLY A 71 5.69 -10.74 -0.83
CA GLY A 71 4.34 -10.55 -0.33
C GLY A 71 3.32 -10.48 -1.45
N VAL A 72 2.14 -11.02 -1.19
CA VAL A 72 0.98 -10.95 -2.08
C VAL A 72 -0.08 -10.08 -1.44
N PHE A 73 -0.58 -9.10 -2.19
CA PHE A 73 -1.56 -8.14 -1.73
C PHE A 73 -2.75 -8.12 -2.68
N SER A 74 -3.95 -8.20 -2.15
CA SER A 74 -5.14 -7.89 -2.93
C SER A 74 -5.30 -6.36 -3.00
N VAL A 75 -5.52 -5.83 -4.20
CA VAL A 75 -5.53 -4.39 -4.45
C VAL A 75 -6.83 -3.94 -5.13
N PRO A 76 -7.36 -2.75 -4.78
CA PRO A 76 -8.52 -2.19 -5.44
C PRO A 76 -8.18 -1.75 -6.89
N PRO A 77 -9.19 -1.63 -7.77
CA PRO A 77 -8.98 -1.26 -9.18
C PRO A 77 -8.24 0.06 -9.39
N SER A 78 -8.41 1.04 -8.49
CA SER A 78 -7.72 2.34 -8.55
C SER A 78 -6.20 2.19 -8.37
N ILE A 79 -5.78 1.35 -7.43
CA ILE A 79 -4.35 1.06 -7.20
C ILE A 79 -3.80 0.17 -8.32
N ALA A 80 -4.60 -0.78 -8.83
CA ALA A 80 -4.19 -1.62 -9.96
C ALA A 80 -3.88 -0.77 -11.20
N GLN A 81 -4.70 0.25 -11.48
CA GLN A 81 -4.45 1.19 -12.58
C GLN A 81 -3.14 2.00 -12.35
N GLU A 82 -2.88 2.50 -11.16
CA GLU A 82 -1.65 3.23 -10.84
C GLU A 82 -0.40 2.34 -11.05
N ILE A 83 -0.48 1.06 -10.68
CA ILE A 83 0.59 0.08 -10.88
C ILE A 83 0.85 -0.16 -12.36
N ASP A 84 -0.22 -0.30 -13.16
CA ASP A 84 -0.13 -0.50 -14.61
C ASP A 84 0.52 0.72 -15.29
N GLU A 85 0.14 1.95 -14.92
CA GLU A 85 0.78 3.18 -15.37
C GLU A 85 2.29 3.24 -15.05
N MET A 86 2.72 2.62 -13.93
CA MET A 86 4.12 2.45 -13.58
C MET A 86 4.78 1.28 -14.33
N GLY A 87 4.01 0.50 -15.09
CA GLY A 87 4.43 -0.64 -15.88
C GLY A 87 4.69 -1.90 -15.03
N GLY A 88 4.12 -2.00 -13.85
CA GLY A 88 3.97 -3.24 -13.08
C GLY A 88 2.74 -4.00 -13.56
N ALA A 89 2.55 -5.24 -13.11
CA ALA A 89 1.38 -6.04 -13.41
C ALA A 89 0.62 -6.41 -12.13
N VAL A 90 -0.71 -6.39 -12.21
CA VAL A 90 -1.62 -6.96 -11.21
C VAL A 90 -2.33 -8.13 -11.88
N ASP A 91 -2.31 -9.28 -11.24
CA ASP A 91 -2.91 -10.52 -11.78
C ASP A 91 -4.14 -10.89 -10.94
N ASP A 92 -5.31 -10.90 -11.55
CA ASP A 92 -6.60 -11.16 -10.89
C ASP A 92 -6.82 -10.36 -9.58
N GLY A 93 -6.41 -9.10 -9.57
CA GLY A 93 -6.51 -8.23 -8.39
C GLY A 93 -5.40 -8.47 -7.34
N LEU A 94 -4.42 -9.33 -7.63
CA LEU A 94 -3.30 -9.63 -6.77
C LEU A 94 -2.02 -8.92 -7.22
N LEU A 95 -1.38 -8.24 -6.31
CA LEU A 95 -0.11 -7.57 -6.48
C LEU A 95 1.01 -8.36 -5.80
N TYR A 96 2.03 -8.72 -6.55
CA TYR A 96 3.24 -9.36 -6.04
C TYR A 96 4.30 -8.32 -5.76
N VAL A 97 4.77 -8.28 -4.53
CA VAL A 97 5.79 -7.33 -4.07
C VAL A 97 6.97 -8.11 -3.52
N SER A 98 8.18 -7.78 -3.95
CA SER A 98 9.38 -8.43 -3.42
C SER A 98 10.45 -7.44 -2.96
N ARG A 99 11.19 -7.85 -1.94
CA ARG A 99 12.31 -7.11 -1.37
C ARG A 99 13.47 -8.04 -1.08
N THR A 100 14.61 -7.78 -1.71
CA THR A 100 15.84 -8.54 -1.48
C THR A 100 16.90 -7.66 -0.84
N VAL A 101 17.47 -8.13 0.27
CA VAL A 101 18.53 -7.45 1.02
C VAL A 101 19.77 -8.33 0.97
N PRO A 102 20.80 -8.01 0.18
CA PRO A 102 22.05 -8.72 0.18
C PRO A 102 22.91 -8.33 1.39
N LEU A 103 23.75 -9.24 1.87
CA LEU A 103 24.72 -8.93 2.93
C LEU A 103 25.70 -7.85 2.45
N ASN A 104 26.09 -7.88 1.17
CA ASN A 104 26.94 -6.88 0.54
C ASN A 104 26.24 -6.31 -0.70
N GLY A 105 26.14 -4.97 -0.78
CA GLY A 105 25.57 -4.29 -1.94
C GLY A 105 24.28 -3.55 -1.65
N ARG A 106 23.52 -3.22 -2.71
CA ARG A 106 22.27 -2.47 -2.61
C ARG A 106 21.08 -3.41 -2.56
N SER A 107 20.13 -3.12 -1.68
CA SER A 107 18.84 -3.82 -1.69
C SER A 107 18.07 -3.58 -2.99
N ARG A 108 17.28 -4.57 -3.38
CA ARG A 108 16.43 -4.51 -4.58
C ARG A 108 14.97 -4.64 -4.17
N ALA A 109 14.11 -3.97 -4.90
CA ALA A 109 12.67 -4.06 -4.73
C ALA A 109 12.01 -4.33 -6.09
N ALA A 110 10.91 -5.07 -6.09
CA ALA A 110 10.08 -5.26 -7.27
C ALA A 110 8.60 -5.14 -6.89
N LEU A 111 7.82 -4.60 -7.81
CA LEU A 111 6.39 -4.41 -7.68
C LEU A 111 5.73 -4.90 -8.97
N GLY A 112 4.78 -5.85 -8.87
CA GLY A 112 4.12 -6.42 -10.03
C GLY A 112 5.11 -7.01 -11.04
N GLY A 113 6.14 -7.74 -10.56
CA GLY A 113 7.17 -8.37 -11.40
C GLY A 113 8.22 -7.42 -11.99
N ARG A 114 8.13 -6.11 -11.73
CA ARG A 114 9.05 -5.10 -12.25
C ARG A 114 9.95 -4.52 -11.15
N ALA A 115 11.24 -4.38 -11.43
CA ALA A 115 12.17 -3.74 -10.52
C ALA A 115 11.81 -2.25 -10.34
N MET A 116 11.59 -1.83 -9.10
CA MET A 116 11.15 -0.50 -8.71
C MET A 116 12.03 0.07 -7.58
N PRO A 117 12.11 1.38 -7.42
CA PRO A 117 12.75 1.95 -6.23
C PRO A 117 11.90 1.68 -4.97
N ALA A 118 12.54 1.62 -3.78
CA ALA A 118 11.85 1.41 -2.52
C ALA A 118 10.77 2.48 -2.21
N SER A 119 10.94 3.70 -2.72
CA SER A 119 9.93 4.76 -2.61
C SER A 119 8.62 4.44 -3.35
N ALA A 120 8.66 3.64 -4.42
CA ALA A 120 7.46 3.17 -5.09
C ALA A 120 6.69 2.17 -4.20
N LEU A 121 7.41 1.28 -3.50
CA LEU A 121 6.80 0.39 -2.50
C LEU A 121 6.14 1.21 -1.39
N SER A 122 6.84 2.20 -0.84
CA SER A 122 6.27 3.06 0.23
C SER A 122 5.00 3.76 -0.21
N ARG A 123 4.91 4.19 -1.47
CA ARG A 123 3.73 4.85 -2.00
C ARG A 123 2.57 3.88 -2.20
N ILE A 124 2.78 2.77 -2.89
CA ILE A 124 1.72 1.81 -3.22
C ILE A 124 1.36 0.92 -2.03
N VAL A 125 2.33 0.21 -1.45
CA VAL A 125 2.06 -0.70 -0.33
C VAL A 125 1.71 0.08 0.94
N GLY A 126 2.32 1.26 1.12
CA GLY A 126 2.01 2.16 2.24
C GLY A 126 0.59 2.75 2.20
N SER A 127 -0.10 2.77 1.03
CA SER A 127 -1.52 3.10 0.96
C SER A 127 -2.43 1.92 1.32
N LEU A 128 -1.93 0.68 1.22
CA LEU A 128 -2.68 -0.55 1.50
C LEU A 128 -2.48 -1.05 2.94
N VAL A 129 -1.33 -0.77 3.53
CA VAL A 129 -0.93 -1.32 4.84
C VAL A 129 -0.38 -0.23 5.74
N THR A 130 -0.86 -0.19 6.96
CA THR A 130 -0.38 0.73 8.01
C THR A 130 0.13 -0.07 9.21
N ILE A 131 1.38 0.16 9.63
CA ILE A 131 1.97 -0.48 10.82
C ILE A 131 1.97 0.52 11.97
N HIS A 132 1.35 0.14 13.08
CA HIS A 132 1.32 0.88 14.34
C HIS A 132 2.24 0.18 15.36
N GLY A 133 3.36 0.82 15.75
CA GLY A 133 4.33 0.25 16.70
C GLY A 133 5.57 1.12 16.87
N GLN A 134 6.66 0.56 17.40
CA GLN A 134 7.93 1.28 17.62
C GLN A 134 8.60 1.81 16.33
N SER A 135 8.25 1.31 15.17
CA SER A 135 8.84 1.73 13.89
C SER A 135 8.03 2.88 13.30
N ASP A 136 8.40 4.04 13.54
CA ASP A 136 8.35 5.40 12.93
C ASP A 136 7.34 5.74 11.80
N GLN A 137 6.35 4.89 11.47
CA GLN A 137 5.38 5.15 10.41
C GLN A 137 3.99 5.50 10.99
N LEU A 138 3.91 6.65 11.61
CA LEU A 138 2.63 7.21 12.03
C LEU A 138 1.94 7.85 10.81
N ARG A 139 0.87 7.24 10.33
CA ARG A 139 0.00 7.80 9.29
C ARG A 139 -0.42 9.25 9.62
N LEU A 140 -0.64 9.56 10.91
CA LEU A 140 -1.06 10.88 11.40
C LEU A 140 0.10 11.78 11.89
N ARG A 141 1.33 11.58 11.38
CA ARG A 141 2.49 12.40 11.81
C ARG A 141 2.52 13.77 11.14
N SER A 142 2.04 13.89 9.92
CA SER A 142 1.98 15.16 9.21
C SER A 142 0.63 15.86 9.41
N GLN A 143 0.63 17.19 9.46
CA GLN A 143 -0.59 17.99 9.54
C GLN A 143 -1.53 17.70 8.37
N SER A 144 -1.00 17.49 7.17
CA SER A 144 -1.81 17.10 6.01
C SER A 144 -2.56 15.79 6.24
N ALA A 145 -1.89 14.76 6.76
CA ALA A 145 -2.53 13.49 7.05
C ALA A 145 -3.58 13.60 8.18
N GLN A 146 -3.31 14.43 9.21
CA GLN A 146 -4.30 14.70 10.26
C GLN A 146 -5.53 15.42 9.73
N ARG A 147 -5.35 16.39 8.83
CA ARG A 147 -6.44 17.08 8.15
C ARG A 147 -7.24 16.13 7.28
N ASP A 148 -6.57 15.34 6.44
CA ASP A 148 -7.23 14.41 5.52
C ASP A 148 -8.03 13.34 6.30
N ALA A 149 -7.51 12.86 7.43
CA ALA A 149 -8.21 11.96 8.33
C ALA A 149 -9.44 12.63 8.98
N LEU A 150 -9.33 13.88 9.45
CA LEU A 150 -10.45 14.62 10.00
C LEU A 150 -11.52 14.90 8.95
N ASP A 151 -11.11 15.29 7.74
CA ASP A 151 -12.03 15.57 6.63
C ASP A 151 -12.75 14.29 6.15
N SER A 152 -12.07 13.12 6.19
CA SER A 152 -12.69 11.83 5.88
C SER A 152 -13.73 11.39 6.92
N TYR A 153 -13.52 11.77 8.18
CA TYR A 153 -14.47 11.54 9.28
C TYR A 153 -15.77 12.35 9.14
N GLY A 154 -15.72 13.44 8.36
CA GLY A 154 -16.87 14.30 8.11
C GLY A 154 -17.98 13.64 7.29
N ASP A 155 -19.20 14.04 7.56
CA ASP A 155 -20.40 13.61 6.84
C ASP A 155 -20.50 14.19 5.41
N ALA A 156 -21.59 13.89 4.73
CA ALA A 156 -21.84 14.38 3.36
C ALA A 156 -21.87 15.92 3.29
N GLN A 157 -22.36 16.60 4.35
CA GLN A 157 -22.41 18.06 4.41
C GLN A 157 -21.01 18.66 4.51
N HIS A 158 -20.11 18.04 5.29
CA HIS A 158 -18.71 18.45 5.36
C HIS A 158 -17.99 18.27 4.01
N LYS A 159 -18.21 17.15 3.31
CA LYS A 159 -17.65 16.90 1.98
C LYS A 159 -18.12 17.93 0.94
N GLU A 160 -19.37 18.40 1.04
CA GLU A 160 -19.89 19.47 0.20
C GLU A 160 -19.21 20.82 0.49
N LEU A 161 -18.93 21.12 1.77
CA LEU A 161 -18.17 22.32 2.16
C LEU A 161 -16.75 22.29 1.61
N LEU A 162 -16.06 21.13 1.69
CA LEU A 162 -14.73 20.94 1.09
C LEU A 162 -14.74 21.21 -0.42
N ALA A 163 -15.71 20.64 -1.14
CA ALA A 163 -15.85 20.84 -2.57
C ALA A 163 -16.12 22.31 -2.91
N SER A 164 -16.99 22.98 -2.14
CA SER A 164 -17.35 24.39 -2.33
C SER A 164 -16.16 25.32 -2.08
N TYR A 165 -15.40 25.07 -1.01
CA TYR A 165 -14.16 25.80 -0.74
C TYR A 165 -13.13 25.60 -1.85
N GLY A 166 -12.89 24.35 -2.25
CA GLY A 166 -11.96 24.02 -3.34
C GLY A 166 -12.31 24.72 -4.65
N HIS A 167 -13.62 24.80 -4.97
CA HIS A 167 -14.10 25.53 -6.15
C HIS A 167 -13.86 27.05 -6.03
N ALA A 168 -14.17 27.65 -4.89
CA ALA A 168 -13.94 29.06 -4.64
C ALA A 168 -12.45 29.41 -4.71
N TRP A 169 -11.59 28.59 -4.10
CA TRP A 169 -10.14 28.73 -4.16
C TRP A 169 -9.61 28.67 -5.59
N LYS A 170 -10.00 27.63 -6.34
CA LYS A 170 -9.59 27.46 -7.74
C LYS A 170 -9.95 28.68 -8.58
N LYS A 171 -11.18 29.18 -8.43
CA LYS A 171 -11.67 30.37 -9.11
C LYS A 171 -10.85 31.64 -8.75
N ALA A 172 -10.54 31.83 -7.47
CA ALA A 172 -9.73 32.98 -7.02
C ALA A 172 -8.30 32.91 -7.59
N VAL A 173 -7.70 31.72 -7.62
CA VAL A 173 -6.37 31.49 -8.21
C VAL A 173 -6.38 31.75 -9.71
N GLU A 174 -7.39 31.29 -10.44
CA GLU A 174 -7.56 31.53 -11.87
C GLU A 174 -7.63 33.03 -12.19
N ILE A 175 -8.48 33.78 -11.45
CA ILE A 175 -8.62 35.23 -11.63
C ILE A 175 -7.32 35.95 -11.27
N ALA A 176 -6.65 35.57 -10.17
CA ALA A 176 -5.39 36.17 -9.75
C ALA A 176 -4.27 35.93 -10.77
N ASN A 177 -4.25 34.74 -11.38
CA ASN A 177 -3.29 34.43 -12.45
C ASN A 177 -3.58 35.28 -13.69
N ARG A 178 -4.86 35.37 -14.09
CA ARG A 178 -5.29 36.17 -15.23
C ARG A 178 -4.96 37.64 -15.04
N LEU A 179 -5.24 38.22 -13.86
CA LEU A 179 -4.90 39.62 -13.56
C LEU A 179 -3.39 39.89 -13.62
N ARG A 180 -2.55 38.96 -13.12
CA ARG A 180 -1.10 39.07 -13.19
C ARG A 180 -0.60 39.13 -14.64
N GLU A 181 -1.20 38.37 -15.50
CA GLU A 181 -0.82 38.29 -16.90
C GLU A 181 -1.25 39.51 -17.71
N VAL A 182 -2.48 39.98 -17.48
CA VAL A 182 -2.96 41.23 -18.10
C VAL A 182 -2.08 42.43 -17.72
N ARG A 183 -1.55 42.43 -16.50
CA ARG A 183 -0.61 43.46 -16.03
C ARG A 183 0.80 43.39 -16.64
N ARG A 184 1.18 42.21 -17.13
CA ARG A 184 2.43 42.06 -17.90
C ARG A 184 2.23 42.53 -19.32
N SER A 185 2.63 43.67 -19.63
CA SER A 185 2.67 44.44 -20.90
C SER A 185 2.03 43.87 -22.19
N SER A 186 1.46 44.74 -22.98
CA SER A 186 0.75 44.44 -24.25
C SER A 186 1.60 43.68 -25.30
N SER A 187 2.91 43.83 -25.29
CA SER A 187 3.78 43.15 -26.25
C SER A 187 3.97 41.64 -25.92
N GLU A 188 4.07 41.28 -24.62
CA GLU A 188 4.12 39.86 -24.21
C GLU A 188 2.79 39.16 -24.54
N ARG A 189 1.68 39.89 -24.47
CA ARG A 189 0.34 39.43 -24.81
C ARG A 189 0.21 39.08 -26.31
N GLU A 190 0.67 39.96 -27.19
CA GLU A 190 0.66 39.71 -28.65
C GLU A 190 1.52 38.51 -29.02
N GLU A 191 2.70 38.40 -28.42
CA GLU A 191 3.58 37.25 -28.63
C GLU A 191 2.98 35.94 -28.10
N GLU A 192 2.26 36.00 -26.94
CA GLU A 192 1.61 34.83 -26.39
C GLU A 192 0.42 34.39 -27.22
N ILE A 193 -0.42 35.35 -27.69
CA ILE A 193 -1.55 35.06 -28.59
C ILE A 193 -1.05 34.38 -29.86
N ALA A 194 0.05 34.89 -30.46
CA ALA A 194 0.62 34.30 -31.65
C ALA A 194 1.12 32.86 -31.40
N ARG A 195 1.82 32.64 -30.27
CA ARG A 195 2.32 31.30 -29.90
C ARG A 195 1.18 30.31 -29.60
N LEU A 196 0.15 30.74 -28.88
CA LEU A 196 -1.02 29.88 -28.59
C LEU A 196 -1.78 29.51 -29.85
N ASN A 197 -2.02 30.47 -30.75
CA ASN A 197 -2.69 30.19 -32.02
C ASN A 197 -1.91 29.17 -32.85
N GLN A 198 -0.61 29.32 -32.96
CA GLN A 198 0.24 28.37 -33.70
C GLN A 198 0.21 26.97 -33.09
N ALA A 199 0.22 26.87 -31.74
CA ALA A 199 0.21 25.58 -31.09
C ALA A 199 -1.16 24.89 -31.18
N LEU A 200 -2.27 25.64 -31.09
CA LEU A 200 -3.62 25.13 -31.27
C LEU A 200 -3.91 24.71 -32.70
N GLU A 201 -3.39 25.39 -33.69
CA GLU A 201 -3.46 24.95 -35.09
C GLU A 201 -2.79 23.58 -35.29
N LEU A 202 -1.61 23.38 -34.68
CA LEU A 202 -0.92 22.09 -34.71
C LEU A 202 -1.72 21.00 -33.97
N PHE A 203 -2.32 21.34 -32.80
CA PHE A 203 -3.18 20.43 -32.04
C PHE A 203 -4.40 20.01 -32.88
N ASP A 204 -5.08 20.97 -33.50
CA ASP A 204 -6.25 20.71 -34.33
C ASP A 204 -5.91 19.88 -35.60
N ALA A 205 -4.68 20.02 -36.12
CA ALA A 205 -4.18 19.20 -37.22
C ALA A 205 -3.88 17.76 -36.79
N LEU A 206 -3.28 17.61 -35.59
CA LEU A 206 -2.89 16.28 -35.06
C LEU A 206 -4.06 15.53 -34.41
N ARG A 207 -4.98 16.21 -33.74
CA ARG A 207 -6.14 15.62 -33.02
C ARG A 207 -5.75 14.48 -32.09
N PRO A 208 -4.90 14.72 -31.10
CA PRO A 208 -4.54 13.68 -30.14
C PRO A 208 -5.76 13.21 -29.35
N HIS A 209 -5.77 11.94 -28.91
CA HIS A 209 -6.83 11.37 -28.09
C HIS A 209 -6.24 10.61 -26.90
N GLU A 210 -7.07 10.46 -25.86
CA GLU A 210 -6.69 9.78 -24.62
C GLU A 210 -6.30 8.33 -24.87
N GLY A 211 -5.20 7.86 -24.26
CA GLY A 211 -4.68 6.50 -24.44
C GLY A 211 -3.83 6.31 -25.70
N GLU A 212 -3.68 7.32 -26.59
CA GLU A 212 -2.96 7.18 -27.86
C GLU A 212 -1.47 6.89 -27.67
N GLU A 213 -0.83 7.47 -26.62
CA GLU A 213 0.60 7.22 -26.38
C GLU A 213 0.85 5.79 -25.91
N GLU A 214 0.03 5.28 -25.00
CA GLU A 214 0.09 3.92 -24.52
C GLU A 214 -0.15 2.92 -25.64
N GLU A 215 -1.16 3.19 -26.48
CA GLU A 215 -1.44 2.38 -27.66
C GLU A 215 -0.26 2.37 -28.62
N MET A 216 0.31 3.56 -28.94
CA MET A 216 1.47 3.68 -29.80
C MET A 216 2.72 3.05 -29.18
N VAL A 217 2.98 3.28 -27.88
CA VAL A 217 4.13 2.69 -27.18
C VAL A 217 4.00 1.17 -27.19
N SER A 218 2.82 0.66 -26.89
CA SER A 218 2.55 -0.78 -26.93
C SER A 218 2.74 -1.34 -28.34
N GLN A 219 2.25 -0.65 -29.38
CA GLN A 219 2.40 -1.04 -30.78
C GLN A 219 3.86 -0.93 -31.25
N ILE A 220 4.54 0.18 -30.96
CA ILE A 220 5.95 0.39 -31.28
C ILE A 220 6.81 -0.67 -30.58
N GLN A 221 6.56 -0.91 -29.28
CA GLN A 221 7.31 -1.88 -28.52
C GLN A 221 7.12 -3.29 -29.06
N ARG A 222 5.87 -3.63 -29.45
CA ARG A 222 5.55 -4.90 -30.14
C ARG A 222 6.25 -5.02 -31.48
N LEU A 223 6.26 -3.96 -32.29
CA LEU A 223 6.84 -3.95 -33.64
C LEU A 223 8.37 -3.83 -33.62
N THR A 224 8.93 -2.93 -32.78
CA THR A 224 10.38 -2.68 -32.69
C THR A 224 11.12 -3.87 -32.08
N ASN A 225 10.55 -4.47 -31.04
CA ASN A 225 11.19 -5.59 -30.36
C ASN A 225 10.81 -6.94 -30.95
N THR A 226 10.23 -6.95 -32.16
CA THR A 226 9.80 -8.20 -32.80
C THR A 226 10.93 -9.24 -32.90
N GLU A 227 12.12 -8.82 -33.30
CA GLU A 227 13.29 -9.72 -33.36
C GLU A 227 13.81 -10.06 -31.96
N ASP A 228 13.87 -9.09 -31.03
CA ASP A 228 14.29 -9.33 -29.66
C ASP A 228 13.27 -10.20 -28.91
N LEU A 229 11.99 -9.92 -29.10
CA LEU A 229 10.91 -10.78 -28.59
C LEU A 229 11.00 -12.20 -29.15
N ARG A 230 11.14 -12.33 -30.47
CA ARG A 230 11.32 -13.63 -31.11
C ARG A 230 12.58 -14.32 -30.64
N ARG A 231 13.68 -13.59 -30.50
CA ARG A 231 14.96 -14.13 -29.98
C ARG A 231 14.82 -14.59 -28.53
N HIS A 232 14.26 -13.76 -27.63
CA HIS A 232 14.15 -14.08 -26.21
C HIS A 232 13.07 -15.13 -25.93
N VAL A 233 11.92 -15.03 -26.58
CA VAL A 233 10.86 -16.05 -26.48
C VAL A 233 11.33 -17.35 -27.13
N GLY A 234 12.00 -17.28 -28.28
CA GLY A 234 12.62 -18.43 -28.93
C GLY A 234 13.70 -19.09 -28.08
N ALA A 235 14.56 -18.31 -27.45
CA ALA A 235 15.55 -18.81 -26.50
C ALA A 235 14.89 -19.46 -25.27
N SER A 236 13.81 -18.83 -24.74
CA SER A 236 13.05 -19.40 -23.63
C SER A 236 12.39 -20.72 -24.01
N LEU A 237 11.85 -20.80 -25.22
CA LEU A 237 11.27 -22.02 -25.78
C LEU A 237 12.35 -23.11 -25.96
N ALA A 238 13.52 -22.74 -26.51
CA ALA A 238 14.65 -23.65 -26.67
C ALA A 238 15.16 -24.21 -25.32
N PHE A 239 15.20 -23.40 -24.25
CA PHE A 239 15.53 -23.90 -22.92
C PHE A 239 14.49 -24.89 -22.38
N LEU A 240 13.21 -24.70 -22.71
CA LEU A 240 12.14 -25.61 -22.30
C LEU A 240 12.17 -26.93 -23.11
N GLU A 241 12.42 -26.85 -24.41
CA GLU A 241 12.40 -27.97 -25.34
C GLU A 241 13.76 -28.70 -25.47
N GLY A 242 14.87 -27.97 -25.30
CA GLY A 242 16.22 -28.46 -25.59
C GLY A 242 16.53 -28.42 -27.09
N ASP A 243 17.68 -28.96 -27.45
CA ASP A 243 18.16 -29.17 -28.84
C ASP A 243 18.79 -30.56 -29.02
N GLU A 244 19.38 -30.81 -30.21
CA GLU A 244 19.99 -32.13 -30.53
C GLU A 244 21.12 -32.53 -29.56
N ASP A 245 21.76 -31.55 -28.89
CA ASP A 245 22.92 -31.78 -28.00
C ASP A 245 22.60 -31.58 -26.52
N THR A 246 21.46 -30.93 -26.18
CA THR A 246 21.11 -30.53 -24.81
C THR A 246 19.65 -30.81 -24.47
N ASP A 247 19.44 -31.52 -23.36
CA ASP A 247 18.09 -31.78 -22.85
C ASP A 247 17.39 -30.49 -22.38
N GLY A 248 16.18 -30.32 -22.76
CA GLY A 248 15.32 -29.21 -22.25
C GLY A 248 14.90 -29.42 -20.79
N VAL A 249 14.44 -28.34 -20.18
CA VAL A 249 13.96 -28.36 -18.79
C VAL A 249 12.83 -29.39 -18.60
N ILE A 250 11.95 -29.55 -19.59
CA ILE A 250 10.83 -30.49 -19.55
C ILE A 250 11.37 -31.94 -19.49
N ASP A 251 12.41 -32.27 -20.29
CA ASP A 251 13.03 -33.58 -20.30
C ASP A 251 13.80 -33.88 -19.01
N LEU A 252 14.52 -32.87 -18.49
CA LEU A 252 15.25 -32.99 -17.21
C LEU A 252 14.29 -33.24 -16.03
N ILE A 253 13.15 -32.55 -16.02
CA ILE A 253 12.08 -32.75 -15.01
C ILE A 253 11.47 -34.16 -15.19
N GLY A 254 11.27 -34.61 -16.43
CA GLY A 254 10.82 -35.98 -16.72
C GLY A 254 11.74 -37.05 -16.13
N ARG A 255 13.07 -36.91 -16.34
CA ARG A 255 14.08 -37.82 -15.76
C ARG A 255 14.09 -37.75 -14.22
N ALA A 256 13.98 -36.53 -13.64
CA ALA A 256 13.91 -36.39 -12.19
C ALA A 256 12.65 -37.05 -11.61
N LEU A 257 11.52 -36.96 -12.31
CA LEU A 257 10.29 -37.68 -11.97
C LEU A 257 10.45 -39.20 -11.97
N ASP A 258 11.13 -39.75 -12.95
CA ASP A 258 11.37 -41.19 -13.01
C ASP A 258 12.33 -41.67 -11.89
N CYS A 259 13.34 -40.88 -11.56
CA CYS A 259 14.16 -41.11 -10.38
C CYS A 259 13.35 -41.08 -9.07
N LEU A 260 12.48 -40.08 -8.90
CA LEU A 260 11.63 -39.98 -7.72
C LEU A 260 10.60 -41.11 -7.64
N ARG A 261 10.03 -41.54 -8.76
CA ARG A 261 9.14 -42.72 -8.82
C ARG A 261 9.86 -44.00 -8.38
N THR A 262 11.13 -44.14 -8.77
CA THR A 262 11.94 -45.29 -8.37
C THR A 262 12.25 -45.23 -6.88
N ALA A 263 12.62 -44.04 -6.35
CA ALA A 263 12.92 -43.84 -4.94
C ALA A 263 11.66 -44.00 -4.04
N ALA A 264 10.50 -43.59 -4.52
CA ALA A 264 9.22 -43.72 -3.81
C ALA A 264 8.76 -45.17 -3.58
N ARG A 265 9.38 -46.15 -4.30
CA ARG A 265 9.20 -47.58 -4.00
C ARG A 265 9.84 -48.00 -2.68
N PHE A 266 10.84 -47.23 -2.22
CA PHE A 266 11.56 -47.48 -0.97
C PHE A 266 11.11 -46.58 0.17
N ASP A 267 10.60 -45.37 -0.15
CA ASP A 267 10.08 -44.43 0.84
C ASP A 267 8.82 -43.70 0.29
N HIS A 268 7.67 -44.08 0.82
CA HIS A 268 6.36 -43.52 0.43
C HIS A 268 6.22 -42.01 0.68
N SER A 269 7.05 -41.43 1.57
CA SER A 269 7.05 -39.97 1.81
C SER A 269 7.39 -39.15 0.56
N LEU A 270 8.15 -39.76 -0.38
CA LEU A 270 8.52 -39.13 -1.65
C LEU A 270 7.39 -39.03 -2.67
N THR A 271 6.28 -39.75 -2.45
CA THR A 271 5.14 -39.76 -3.41
C THR A 271 4.53 -38.37 -3.57
N ALA A 272 4.39 -37.61 -2.47
CA ALA A 272 3.87 -36.24 -2.50
C ALA A 272 4.79 -35.27 -3.27
N ILE A 273 6.10 -35.45 -3.13
CA ILE A 273 7.11 -34.67 -3.87
C ILE A 273 7.01 -34.99 -5.36
N GLY A 274 6.89 -36.27 -5.71
CA GLY A 274 6.73 -36.73 -7.10
C GLY A 274 5.44 -36.15 -7.77
N GLN A 275 4.34 -36.05 -7.02
CA GLN A 275 3.10 -35.43 -7.52
C GLN A 275 3.30 -33.93 -7.80
N ARG A 276 3.99 -33.20 -6.93
CA ARG A 276 4.30 -31.78 -7.15
C ARG A 276 5.19 -31.59 -8.39
N PHE A 277 6.22 -32.43 -8.57
CA PHE A 277 7.06 -32.39 -9.77
C PHE A 277 6.25 -32.64 -11.05
N LYS A 278 5.32 -33.62 -11.01
CA LYS A 278 4.43 -33.89 -12.13
C LYS A 278 3.56 -32.68 -12.48
N GLN A 279 3.00 -32.03 -11.46
CA GLN A 279 2.20 -30.81 -11.67
C GLN A 279 3.04 -29.70 -12.32
N SER A 280 4.26 -29.44 -11.82
CA SER A 280 5.17 -28.46 -12.41
C SER A 280 5.53 -28.78 -13.87
N SER A 281 5.70 -30.05 -14.21
CA SER A 281 5.96 -30.47 -15.60
C SER A 281 4.79 -30.15 -16.54
N LEU A 282 3.54 -30.34 -16.08
CA LEU A 282 2.34 -30.02 -16.87
C LEU A 282 2.21 -28.50 -17.06
N GLU A 283 2.48 -27.71 -16.01
CA GLU A 283 2.45 -26.25 -16.08
C GLU A 283 3.51 -25.70 -17.05
N LEU A 284 4.73 -26.25 -17.01
CA LEU A 284 5.79 -25.86 -17.96
C LEU A 284 5.47 -26.25 -19.40
N SER A 285 4.81 -27.39 -19.61
CA SER A 285 4.38 -27.78 -20.95
C SER A 285 3.32 -26.82 -21.51
N ALA A 286 2.36 -26.36 -20.68
CA ALA A 286 1.38 -25.36 -21.09
C ALA A 286 2.06 -24.02 -21.43
N VAL A 287 3.03 -23.57 -20.60
CA VAL A 287 3.83 -22.35 -20.88
C VAL A 287 4.59 -22.48 -22.22
N ARG A 288 5.16 -23.65 -22.52
CA ARG A 288 5.81 -23.91 -23.82
C ARG A 288 4.83 -23.69 -24.98
N ASP A 289 3.63 -24.27 -24.89
CA ASP A 289 2.62 -24.17 -25.95
C ASP A 289 2.16 -22.70 -26.14
N ASP A 290 1.98 -21.96 -25.05
CA ASP A 290 1.66 -20.53 -25.09
C ASP A 290 2.77 -19.71 -25.76
N LEU A 291 4.05 -19.99 -25.44
CA LEU A 291 5.20 -19.33 -26.06
C LEU A 291 5.30 -19.64 -27.55
N ALA A 292 5.09 -20.89 -27.95
CA ALA A 292 5.09 -21.31 -29.36
C ALA A 292 3.96 -20.63 -30.16
N HIS A 293 2.76 -20.57 -29.58
CA HIS A 293 1.63 -19.86 -30.18
C HIS A 293 1.92 -18.37 -30.34
N TYR A 294 2.44 -17.73 -29.28
CA TYR A 294 2.83 -16.33 -29.31
C TYR A 294 3.82 -16.02 -30.45
N LEU A 295 4.87 -16.83 -30.62
CA LEU A 295 5.86 -16.68 -31.72
C LEU A 295 5.22 -16.75 -33.10
N SER A 296 4.16 -17.52 -33.27
CA SER A 296 3.43 -17.66 -34.55
C SER A 296 2.59 -16.44 -34.89
N THR A 297 2.25 -15.60 -33.91
CA THR A 297 1.39 -14.39 -34.09
C THR A 297 2.16 -13.10 -34.28
N VAL A 298 3.49 -13.12 -34.17
CA VAL A 298 4.32 -11.92 -34.25
C VAL A 298 4.73 -11.65 -35.71
N GLU A 299 4.05 -10.68 -36.35
CA GLU A 299 4.38 -10.17 -37.70
C GLU A 299 5.15 -8.85 -37.62
N ALA A 300 6.13 -8.67 -38.50
CA ALA A 300 6.88 -7.42 -38.61
C ALA A 300 6.23 -6.50 -39.67
N ASP A 301 5.94 -5.27 -39.30
CA ASP A 301 5.41 -4.24 -40.19
C ASP A 301 6.24 -2.94 -40.07
N PRO A 302 7.28 -2.79 -40.91
CA PRO A 302 8.18 -1.63 -40.84
C PRO A 302 7.51 -0.31 -41.29
N GLU A 303 6.49 -0.37 -42.17
CA GLU A 303 5.78 0.84 -42.64
C GLU A 303 4.92 1.40 -41.50
N THR A 304 4.15 0.54 -40.82
CA THR A 304 3.37 0.92 -39.64
C THR A 304 4.27 1.39 -38.52
N LEU A 305 5.41 0.75 -38.28
CA LEU A 305 6.39 1.20 -37.29
C LEU A 305 6.93 2.61 -37.60
N ALA A 306 7.29 2.87 -38.85
CA ALA A 306 7.75 4.20 -39.28
C ALA A 306 6.63 5.25 -39.11
N ALA A 307 5.39 4.94 -39.47
CA ALA A 307 4.24 5.83 -39.31
C ALA A 307 3.98 6.15 -37.81
N LEU A 308 4.06 5.13 -36.92
CA LEU A 308 3.89 5.30 -35.48
C LEU A 308 5.02 6.17 -34.89
N HIS A 309 6.27 5.94 -35.32
CA HIS A 309 7.40 6.78 -34.90
C HIS A 309 7.22 8.23 -35.37
N ALA A 310 6.80 8.43 -36.61
CA ALA A 310 6.52 9.77 -37.14
C ALA A 310 5.38 10.44 -36.37
N ARG A 311 4.30 9.73 -36.12
CA ARG A 311 3.16 10.20 -35.33
C ARG A 311 3.59 10.55 -33.89
N ARG A 312 4.34 9.65 -33.25
CA ARG A 312 4.89 9.86 -31.90
C ARG A 312 5.84 11.05 -31.84
N ALA A 313 6.67 11.21 -32.86
CA ALA A 313 7.56 12.38 -32.96
C ALA A 313 6.77 13.70 -33.06
N SER A 314 5.70 13.73 -33.87
CA SER A 314 4.82 14.90 -33.99
C SER A 314 4.10 15.21 -32.69
N LEU A 315 3.59 14.19 -31.98
CA LEU A 315 2.96 14.36 -30.67
C LEU A 315 3.96 14.84 -29.62
N ARG A 316 5.16 14.26 -29.57
CA ARG A 316 6.23 14.72 -28.66
C ARG A 316 6.65 16.15 -28.93
N GLN A 317 6.79 16.52 -30.18
CA GLN A 317 7.07 17.90 -30.55
C GLN A 317 5.94 18.84 -30.09
N LEU A 318 4.69 18.42 -30.21
CA LEU A 318 3.56 19.19 -29.70
C LEU A 318 3.54 19.24 -28.17
N MET A 319 3.88 18.14 -27.49
CA MET A 319 3.97 18.07 -26.03
C MET A 319 5.17 18.84 -25.46
N GLU A 320 6.24 19.02 -26.25
CA GLU A 320 7.47 19.65 -25.79
C GLU A 320 7.21 21.02 -25.17
N GLY A 321 7.51 21.15 -23.88
CA GLY A 321 7.28 22.34 -23.08
C GLY A 321 5.80 22.62 -22.74
N ARG A 322 4.87 21.67 -23.02
CA ARG A 322 3.41 21.85 -22.79
C ARG A 322 2.83 20.80 -21.85
N ALA A 323 3.16 19.53 -22.05
CA ALA A 323 2.61 18.44 -21.27
C ALA A 323 3.60 17.28 -21.16
N ALA A 324 3.45 16.46 -20.11
CA ALA A 324 4.26 15.26 -19.92
C ALA A 324 3.72 14.06 -20.73
N ASP A 325 2.41 14.03 -20.95
CA ASP A 325 1.66 12.97 -21.62
C ASP A 325 0.49 13.54 -22.45
N ILE A 326 -0.22 12.66 -23.16
CA ILE A 326 -1.37 13.05 -24.01
C ILE A 326 -2.54 13.52 -23.16
N SER A 327 -2.77 12.94 -21.99
CA SER A 327 -3.84 13.36 -21.08
C SER A 327 -3.61 14.81 -20.64
N GLY A 328 -2.39 15.12 -20.21
CA GLY A 328 -1.99 16.49 -19.90
C GLY A 328 -2.04 17.44 -21.13
N LEU A 329 -1.79 16.91 -22.36
CA LEU A 329 -1.92 17.70 -23.57
C LEU A 329 -3.37 18.05 -23.88
N LEU A 330 -4.32 17.15 -23.63
CA LEU A 330 -5.76 17.41 -23.76
C LEU A 330 -6.28 18.40 -22.71
N GLU A 331 -5.70 18.36 -21.50
CA GLU A 331 -5.97 19.36 -20.47
C GLU A 331 -5.37 20.71 -20.86
N TRP A 332 -4.11 20.72 -21.29
CA TRP A 332 -3.44 21.92 -21.79
C TRP A 332 -4.22 22.57 -22.94
N GLU A 333 -4.77 21.80 -23.87
CA GLU A 333 -5.58 22.34 -24.97
C GLU A 333 -6.80 23.13 -24.45
N LYS A 334 -7.53 22.58 -23.47
CA LYS A 334 -8.66 23.27 -22.85
C LYS A 334 -8.22 24.56 -22.15
N GLU A 335 -7.12 24.48 -21.42
CA GLU A 335 -6.53 25.63 -20.75
C GLU A 335 -6.02 26.67 -21.75
N ALA A 336 -5.36 26.24 -22.84
CA ALA A 336 -4.85 27.11 -23.90
C ALA A 336 -5.97 27.83 -24.64
N ARG A 337 -7.10 27.16 -24.96
CA ARG A 337 -8.26 27.80 -25.57
C ARG A 337 -8.94 28.78 -24.62
N ALA A 338 -9.13 28.37 -23.37
CA ALA A 338 -9.66 29.26 -22.34
C ALA A 338 -8.74 30.48 -22.15
N ARG A 339 -7.44 30.24 -22.18
CA ARG A 339 -6.42 31.27 -22.07
C ARG A 339 -6.43 32.21 -23.27
N LEU A 340 -6.51 31.66 -24.49
CA LEU A 340 -6.61 32.44 -25.72
C LEU A 340 -7.87 33.32 -25.73
N GLN A 341 -9.00 32.74 -25.31
CA GLN A 341 -10.27 33.48 -25.14
C GLN A 341 -10.14 34.59 -24.10
N ALA A 342 -9.44 34.30 -22.99
CA ALA A 342 -9.12 35.29 -21.98
C ALA A 342 -8.25 36.44 -22.49
N LEU A 343 -7.27 36.14 -23.35
CA LEU A 343 -6.39 37.13 -23.93
C LEU A 343 -7.06 37.93 -25.06
N THR A 344 -8.11 37.41 -25.70
CA THR A 344 -8.78 38.06 -26.86
C THR A 344 -10.16 38.65 -26.49
N GLY A 345 -10.69 38.38 -25.29
CA GLY A 345 -11.98 38.88 -24.86
C GLY A 345 -11.96 40.37 -24.46
N GLU A 346 -13.07 41.04 -24.65
CA GLU A 346 -13.29 42.46 -24.26
C GLU A 346 -13.33 42.66 -22.72
N ASP A 347 -13.36 41.60 -21.93
CA ASP A 347 -13.38 41.60 -20.46
C ASP A 347 -12.01 41.83 -19.79
N ASP A 348 -10.99 42.16 -20.53
CA ASP A 348 -9.62 42.33 -20.06
C ASP A 348 -9.28 43.70 -19.47
N ASP A 349 -10.27 44.47 -19.01
CA ASP A 349 -9.99 45.64 -18.19
C ASP A 349 -9.42 45.22 -16.82
N PRO A 350 -8.20 45.61 -16.47
CA PRO A 350 -7.55 45.28 -15.21
C PRO A 350 -8.45 45.64 -13.98
N GLU A 351 -9.20 46.71 -14.06
CA GLU A 351 -10.10 47.12 -12.98
C GLU A 351 -11.29 46.16 -12.78
N SER A 352 -11.77 45.55 -13.88
CA SER A 352 -12.84 44.54 -13.79
C SER A 352 -12.33 43.24 -13.16
N LEU A 353 -11.10 42.80 -13.52
CA LEU A 353 -10.45 41.64 -12.93
C LEU A 353 -10.08 41.85 -11.47
N GLU A 354 -9.67 43.06 -11.07
CA GLU A 354 -9.44 43.40 -9.66
C GLU A 354 -10.73 43.27 -8.82
N ARG A 355 -11.84 43.78 -9.33
CA ARG A 355 -13.15 43.62 -8.67
C ARG A 355 -13.59 42.17 -8.58
N ALA A 356 -13.40 41.40 -9.67
CA ALA A 356 -13.70 39.97 -9.69
C ALA A 356 -12.80 39.18 -8.72
N LEU A 357 -11.52 39.55 -8.62
CA LEU A 357 -10.59 38.93 -7.66
C LEU A 357 -11.01 39.22 -6.21
N ALA A 358 -11.35 40.48 -5.90
CA ALA A 358 -11.80 40.83 -4.56
C ALA A 358 -13.07 40.07 -4.16
N GLN A 359 -14.02 39.90 -5.08
CA GLN A 359 -15.22 39.08 -4.86
C GLN A 359 -14.88 37.61 -4.66
N ALA A 360 -13.98 37.04 -5.49
CA ALA A 360 -13.55 35.66 -5.35
C ALA A 360 -12.80 35.41 -4.03
N GLN A 361 -11.94 36.35 -3.60
CA GLN A 361 -11.28 36.30 -2.30
C GLN A 361 -12.26 36.36 -1.13
N THR A 362 -13.27 37.20 -1.22
CA THR A 362 -14.35 37.24 -0.21
C THR A 362 -15.08 35.91 -0.14
N ALA A 363 -15.39 35.28 -1.27
CA ALA A 363 -16.02 33.97 -1.30
C ALA A 363 -15.11 32.88 -0.71
N VAL A 364 -13.79 32.94 -0.95
CA VAL A 364 -12.81 32.02 -0.33
C VAL A 364 -12.84 32.14 1.19
N LEU A 365 -12.88 33.36 1.72
CA LEU A 365 -12.96 33.58 3.18
C LEU A 365 -14.29 33.07 3.76
N GLU A 366 -15.41 33.38 3.11
CA GLU A 366 -16.72 32.90 3.56
C GLU A 366 -16.84 31.37 3.57
N TRP A 367 -16.40 30.71 2.53
CA TRP A 367 -16.39 29.25 2.49
C TRP A 367 -15.33 28.67 3.43
N GLY A 368 -14.18 29.34 3.57
CA GLY A 368 -13.13 28.99 4.50
C GLY A 368 -13.59 29.03 5.94
N ASP A 369 -14.29 30.06 6.36
CA ASP A 369 -14.87 30.18 7.71
C ASP A 369 -15.89 29.08 8.00
N ARG A 370 -16.74 28.75 7.02
CA ARG A 370 -17.71 27.64 7.15
C ARG A 370 -17.00 26.30 7.27
N LEU A 371 -15.96 26.06 6.46
CA LEU A 371 -15.15 24.85 6.51
C LEU A 371 -14.43 24.73 7.86
N ALA A 372 -13.82 25.84 8.34
CA ALA A 372 -13.16 25.91 9.63
C ALA A 372 -14.14 25.62 10.78
N ALA A 373 -15.32 26.21 10.75
CA ALA A 373 -16.36 25.93 11.75
C ALA A 373 -16.77 24.44 11.76
N SER A 374 -16.96 23.84 10.58
CA SER A 374 -17.28 22.41 10.45
C SER A 374 -16.15 21.54 10.97
N ARG A 375 -14.88 21.82 10.60
CA ARG A 375 -13.70 21.10 11.10
C ARG A 375 -13.56 21.21 12.61
N ARG A 376 -13.79 22.40 13.19
CA ARG A 376 -13.76 22.59 14.65
C ARG A 376 -14.84 21.77 15.37
N GLN A 377 -16.03 21.67 14.80
CA GLN A 377 -17.08 20.81 15.32
C GLN A 377 -16.66 19.33 15.25
N LEU A 378 -16.21 18.84 14.08
CA LEU A 378 -15.72 17.48 13.90
C LEU A 378 -14.54 17.18 14.83
N GLY A 379 -13.61 18.12 14.98
CA GLY A 379 -12.48 18.01 15.90
C GLY A 379 -12.90 17.88 17.35
N ALA A 380 -13.94 18.61 17.79
CA ALA A 380 -14.49 18.49 19.14
C ALA A 380 -15.19 17.15 19.35
N GLU A 381 -15.98 16.69 18.39
CA GLU A 381 -16.64 15.38 18.44
C GLU A 381 -15.62 14.24 18.45
N LEU A 382 -14.63 14.29 17.58
CA LEU A 382 -13.55 13.31 17.54
C LEU A 382 -12.76 13.32 18.85
N SER A 383 -12.44 14.49 19.39
CA SER A 383 -11.73 14.63 20.67
C SER A 383 -12.47 13.96 21.82
N ALA A 384 -13.78 14.17 21.92
CA ALA A 384 -14.61 13.56 22.96
C ALA A 384 -14.67 12.02 22.80
N LYS A 385 -14.89 11.52 21.60
CA LYS A 385 -14.97 10.08 21.32
C LYS A 385 -13.64 9.38 21.54
N VAL A 386 -12.54 9.93 21.02
CA VAL A 386 -11.19 9.37 21.22
C VAL A 386 -10.83 9.34 22.70
N THR A 387 -11.08 10.43 23.43
CA THR A 387 -10.84 10.47 24.88
C THR A 387 -11.63 9.37 25.61
N SER A 388 -12.89 9.17 25.26
CA SER A 388 -13.71 8.09 25.83
C SER A 388 -13.13 6.70 25.52
N GLU A 389 -12.66 6.47 24.29
CA GLU A 389 -12.01 5.21 23.92
C GLU A 389 -10.68 5.00 24.67
N LEU A 390 -9.88 6.06 24.86
CA LEU A 390 -8.62 5.99 25.62
C LEU A 390 -8.88 5.61 27.09
N HIS A 391 -9.92 6.17 27.72
CA HIS A 391 -10.30 5.79 29.09
C HIS A 391 -10.65 4.31 29.20
N ALA A 392 -11.37 3.76 28.21
CA ALA A 392 -11.69 2.33 28.16
C ALA A 392 -10.43 1.47 27.89
N LEU A 393 -9.41 2.01 27.20
CA LEU A 393 -8.13 1.37 26.95
C LEU A 393 -7.10 1.55 28.08
N SER A 394 -7.56 1.76 29.33
CA SER A 394 -6.74 1.97 30.53
C SER A 394 -5.81 3.16 30.47
N MET A 395 -6.25 4.22 29.87
CA MET A 395 -5.64 5.54 29.92
C MET A 395 -6.65 6.55 30.53
N PRO A 396 -7.06 6.35 31.80
CA PRO A 396 -8.19 7.08 32.40
C PRO A 396 -7.92 8.58 32.55
N ASP A 397 -6.66 8.95 32.62
CA ASP A 397 -6.21 10.33 32.77
C ASP A 397 -5.82 10.99 31.44
N ALA A 398 -5.84 10.23 30.35
CA ALA A 398 -5.46 10.72 29.05
C ALA A 398 -6.57 11.59 28.46
N ASN A 399 -6.18 12.69 27.82
CA ASN A 399 -7.07 13.57 27.09
C ASN A 399 -6.54 13.79 25.68
N PHE A 400 -7.37 13.56 24.70
CA PHE A 400 -7.08 13.84 23.30
C PHE A 400 -7.80 15.12 22.88
N THR A 401 -7.08 16.00 22.20
CA THR A 401 -7.61 17.27 21.71
C THR A 401 -7.13 17.59 20.31
N VAL A 402 -7.96 18.24 19.52
CA VAL A 402 -7.58 18.83 18.24
C VAL A 402 -7.42 20.32 18.45
N SER A 403 -6.23 20.86 18.25
CA SER A 403 -5.93 22.28 18.21
C SER A 403 -5.81 22.75 16.75
N TRP A 404 -5.77 24.06 16.56
CA TRP A 404 -5.85 24.67 15.23
C TRP A 404 -4.68 25.63 15.04
N GLU A 405 -3.98 25.50 13.93
CA GLU A 405 -2.96 26.42 13.48
C GLU A 405 -3.51 27.23 12.31
N GLU A 406 -3.77 28.51 12.56
CA GLU A 406 -4.27 29.43 11.54
C GLU A 406 -3.13 29.82 10.59
N HIS A 407 -3.45 29.88 9.31
CA HIS A 407 -2.54 30.33 8.27
C HIS A 407 -3.27 31.17 7.21
N SER A 408 -2.50 31.78 6.31
CA SER A 408 -3.08 32.45 5.16
C SER A 408 -3.93 31.48 4.33
N PRO A 409 -5.00 31.94 3.67
CA PRO A 409 -5.82 31.08 2.81
C PRO A 409 -4.98 30.24 1.86
N SER A 410 -5.26 28.95 1.80
CA SER A 410 -4.56 27.95 0.99
C SER A 410 -5.55 27.07 0.24
N SER A 411 -5.07 26.17 -0.61
CA SER A 411 -5.93 25.17 -1.28
C SER A 411 -6.66 24.25 -0.31
N THR A 412 -6.23 24.19 0.95
CA THR A 412 -6.73 23.27 1.97
C THR A 412 -7.56 23.93 3.06
N GLY A 413 -7.66 25.25 3.07
CA GLY A 413 -8.44 25.99 4.08
C GLY A 413 -7.72 27.20 4.65
N LEU A 414 -8.17 27.63 5.82
CA LEU A 414 -7.66 28.77 6.59
C LEU A 414 -6.84 28.31 7.81
N GLU A 415 -6.94 27.03 8.17
CA GLU A 415 -6.32 26.45 9.35
C GLU A 415 -6.05 24.96 9.14
N ASP A 416 -5.04 24.45 9.81
CA ASP A 416 -4.71 23.02 9.86
C ASP A 416 -4.95 22.45 11.28
N PRO A 417 -5.49 21.23 11.39
CA PRO A 417 -5.64 20.57 12.67
C PRO A 417 -4.28 20.05 13.17
N VAL A 418 -4.08 20.17 14.48
CA VAL A 418 -2.96 19.54 15.21
C VAL A 418 -3.56 18.65 16.29
N MET A 419 -3.42 17.34 16.12
CA MET A 419 -3.89 16.36 17.07
C MET A 419 -2.90 16.24 18.23
N LEU A 420 -3.38 16.48 19.43
CA LEU A 420 -2.58 16.51 20.67
C LEU A 420 -3.05 15.42 21.63
N LEU A 421 -2.09 14.78 22.27
CA LEU A 421 -2.31 13.89 23.39
C LEU A 421 -1.75 14.48 24.66
N GLN A 422 -2.55 14.50 25.71
CA GLN A 422 -2.16 14.77 27.09
C GLN A 422 -2.30 13.47 27.89
N PRO A 423 -1.19 12.76 28.22
CA PRO A 423 -1.27 11.45 28.88
C PRO A 423 -1.87 11.50 30.30
N HIS A 424 -1.67 12.60 31.02
CA HIS A 424 -2.22 12.84 32.35
C HIS A 424 -2.33 14.36 32.61
N PRO A 425 -3.19 14.82 33.54
CA PRO A 425 -3.48 16.24 33.75
C PRO A 425 -2.27 17.15 34.05
N GLN A 426 -1.19 16.58 34.57
CA GLN A 426 0.04 17.32 34.87
C GLN A 426 1.02 17.39 33.70
N ALA A 427 0.84 16.62 32.65
CA ALA A 427 1.65 16.70 31.44
C ALA A 427 1.11 17.76 30.48
N PRO A 428 1.96 18.48 29.77
CA PRO A 428 1.50 19.35 28.70
C PRO A 428 0.95 18.51 27.52
N PRO A 429 -0.09 18.99 26.80
CA PRO A 429 -0.49 18.39 25.54
C PRO A 429 0.67 18.42 24.55
N ARG A 430 0.86 17.31 23.80
CA ARG A 430 1.95 17.17 22.82
C ARG A 430 1.40 16.59 21.52
N PRO A 431 1.99 16.95 20.36
CA PRO A 431 1.63 16.32 19.09
C PRO A 431 1.77 14.81 19.15
N LEU A 432 0.90 14.10 18.42
CA LEU A 432 0.93 12.64 18.33
C LEU A 432 2.33 12.15 17.92
N GLY A 433 2.81 11.11 18.59
CA GLY A 433 4.14 10.54 18.34
C GLY A 433 5.30 11.20 19.07
N VAL A 434 5.06 12.25 19.86
CA VAL A 434 6.11 12.91 20.67
C VAL A 434 5.95 12.55 22.14
N GLY A 435 6.83 11.69 22.67
CA GLY A 435 6.95 11.41 24.10
C GLY A 435 5.95 10.41 24.68
N ALA A 436 5.14 9.72 23.88
CA ALA A 436 4.34 8.59 24.28
C ALA A 436 5.20 7.30 24.26
N SER A 437 4.91 6.34 25.17
CA SER A 437 5.49 5.00 25.07
C SER A 437 4.90 4.26 23.85
N GLY A 438 5.62 3.25 23.31
CA GLY A 438 5.13 2.49 22.15
C GLY A 438 3.72 1.94 22.35
N GLY A 439 3.44 1.32 23.51
CA GLY A 439 2.12 0.80 23.82
C GLY A 439 1.04 1.86 24.03
N GLU A 440 1.34 3.03 24.59
CA GLU A 440 0.39 4.15 24.68
C GLU A 440 0.05 4.67 23.29
N LEU A 441 1.06 4.85 22.45
CA LEU A 441 0.88 5.31 21.09
C LEU A 441 0.04 4.33 20.26
N SER A 442 0.30 3.02 20.35
CA SER A 442 -0.48 1.99 19.66
C SER A 442 -1.95 1.98 20.09
N ARG A 443 -2.24 2.23 21.37
CA ARG A 443 -3.62 2.35 21.87
C ARG A 443 -4.30 3.64 21.39
N VAL A 444 -3.58 4.75 21.33
CA VAL A 444 -4.11 6.01 20.76
C VAL A 444 -4.43 5.82 19.29
N MET A 445 -3.55 5.16 18.54
CA MET A 445 -3.79 4.85 17.13
C MET A 445 -4.96 3.90 16.96
N LEU A 446 -5.07 2.86 17.81
CA LEU A 446 -6.24 1.98 17.79
C LEU A 446 -7.56 2.76 18.03
N ALA A 447 -7.59 3.65 19.03
CA ALA A 447 -8.77 4.47 19.31
C ALA A 447 -9.14 5.37 18.12
N LEU A 448 -8.14 5.95 17.46
CA LEU A 448 -8.34 6.77 16.27
C LEU A 448 -8.82 5.93 15.07
N GLU A 449 -8.18 4.81 14.76
CA GLU A 449 -8.54 3.98 13.61
C GLU A 449 -9.92 3.34 13.76
N VAL A 450 -10.33 2.96 14.97
CA VAL A 450 -11.71 2.47 15.24
C VAL A 450 -12.76 3.51 14.92
N LEU A 451 -12.44 4.81 15.09
CA LEU A 451 -13.39 5.91 14.85
C LEU A 451 -13.29 6.48 13.42
N LEU A 452 -12.12 6.46 12.82
CA LEU A 452 -11.85 6.99 11.48
C LEU A 452 -12.02 5.94 10.39
N GLY A 453 -11.82 4.66 10.71
CA GLY A 453 -11.74 3.55 9.77
C GLY A 453 -13.05 3.15 9.11
N GLU A 454 -14.21 3.69 9.51
CA GLU A 454 -15.50 3.36 8.87
C GLU A 454 -15.60 3.79 7.39
N SER A 455 -14.63 4.55 6.89
CA SER A 455 -14.67 5.13 5.53
C SER A 455 -13.77 4.50 4.48
N ASP A 456 -12.79 3.65 4.84
CA ASP A 456 -11.77 3.10 3.92
C ASP A 456 -11.61 1.59 4.11
N SER A 457 -12.42 0.78 3.42
CA SER A 457 -12.50 -0.69 3.62
C SER A 457 -11.27 -1.50 3.15
N ASP A 458 -10.33 -0.90 2.41
CA ASP A 458 -9.25 -1.61 1.72
C ASP A 458 -7.89 -1.54 2.44
N VAL A 459 -7.83 -0.96 3.64
CA VAL A 459 -6.57 -0.81 4.40
C VAL A 459 -6.37 -1.96 5.38
N THR A 460 -5.16 -2.50 5.43
CA THR A 460 -4.72 -3.45 6.45
C THR A 460 -4.03 -2.71 7.58
N PHE A 461 -4.50 -2.93 8.81
CA PHE A 461 -3.87 -2.38 10.02
C PHE A 461 -3.05 -3.44 10.72
N ILE A 462 -1.80 -3.12 11.03
CA ILE A 462 -0.89 -3.99 11.78
C ILE A 462 -0.56 -3.30 13.10
N PHE A 463 -0.84 -3.97 14.21
CA PHE A 463 -0.56 -3.46 15.55
C PHE A 463 0.55 -4.26 16.23
N ASP A 464 1.60 -3.56 16.64
CA ASP A 464 2.65 -4.09 17.51
C ASP A 464 2.58 -3.41 18.87
N GLU A 465 2.86 -4.17 19.92
CA GLU A 465 2.90 -3.67 21.31
C GLU A 465 1.63 -2.97 21.81
N VAL A 466 0.47 -3.15 21.15
CA VAL A 466 -0.80 -2.55 21.58
C VAL A 466 -1.21 -3.02 22.98
N ASP A 467 -0.75 -4.18 23.38
CA ASP A 467 -0.94 -4.84 24.67
C ASP A 467 0.20 -4.57 25.68
N SER A 468 1.17 -3.72 25.35
CA SER A 468 2.28 -3.40 26.24
C SER A 468 1.80 -2.65 27.48
N GLY A 469 2.17 -3.18 28.66
CA GLY A 469 1.85 -2.58 29.95
C GLY A 469 0.38 -2.72 30.38
N ILE A 470 -0.42 -3.56 29.73
CA ILE A 470 -1.81 -3.82 30.11
C ILE A 470 -2.05 -5.30 30.42
N GLY A 471 -3.19 -5.60 31.02
CA GLY A 471 -3.63 -6.96 31.32
C GLY A 471 -5.08 -6.99 31.83
N GLY A 472 -5.58 -8.17 32.16
CA GLY A 472 -6.91 -8.33 32.73
C GLY A 472 -8.02 -7.70 31.89
N LYS A 473 -8.85 -6.85 32.50
CA LYS A 473 -10.01 -6.23 31.85
C LYS A 473 -9.62 -5.38 30.64
N THR A 474 -8.50 -4.68 30.71
CA THR A 474 -8.04 -3.82 29.62
C THR A 474 -7.68 -4.63 28.37
N ALA A 475 -7.05 -5.79 28.53
CA ALA A 475 -6.73 -6.64 27.40
C ALA A 475 -8.00 -7.12 26.66
N VAL A 476 -9.07 -7.39 27.39
CA VAL A 476 -10.39 -7.72 26.83
C VAL A 476 -10.95 -6.53 26.02
N GLU A 477 -10.84 -5.33 26.57
CA GLU A 477 -11.31 -4.11 25.90
C GLU A 477 -10.51 -3.80 24.63
N VAL A 478 -9.18 -4.01 24.65
CA VAL A 478 -8.33 -3.88 23.45
C VAL A 478 -8.73 -4.92 22.41
N GLY A 479 -8.89 -6.19 22.81
CA GLY A 479 -9.32 -7.26 21.89
C GLY A 479 -10.65 -6.97 21.23
N ALA A 480 -11.62 -6.48 22.00
CA ALA A 480 -12.94 -6.11 21.48
C ALA A 480 -12.88 -4.96 20.45
N ARG A 481 -11.99 -3.97 20.63
CA ARG A 481 -11.82 -2.87 19.66
C ARG A 481 -11.10 -3.32 18.40
N LEU A 482 -10.11 -4.19 18.53
CA LEU A 482 -9.45 -4.79 17.38
C LEU A 482 -10.43 -5.65 16.56
N ALA A 483 -11.29 -6.43 17.23
CA ALA A 483 -12.34 -7.20 16.57
C ALA A 483 -13.36 -6.28 15.85
N ARG A 484 -13.77 -5.17 16.49
CA ARG A 484 -14.66 -4.18 15.85
C ARG A 484 -14.01 -3.51 14.63
N LEU A 485 -12.73 -3.15 14.71
CA LEU A 485 -11.98 -2.63 13.56
C LEU A 485 -11.92 -3.67 12.44
N ALA A 486 -11.79 -4.94 12.78
CA ALA A 486 -11.72 -6.05 11.84
C ALA A 486 -13.05 -6.40 11.15
N GLU A 487 -14.17 -5.82 11.56
CA GLU A 487 -15.45 -5.94 10.84
C GLU A 487 -15.39 -5.28 9.45
N HIS A 488 -14.56 -4.25 9.32
CA HIS A 488 -14.44 -3.45 8.10
C HIS A 488 -13.04 -3.53 7.44
N HIS A 489 -12.01 -3.95 8.19
CA HIS A 489 -10.62 -3.95 7.76
C HIS A 489 -9.94 -5.28 8.05
N GLN A 490 -8.85 -5.54 7.35
CA GLN A 490 -7.93 -6.58 7.79
C GLN A 490 -7.06 -6.04 8.94
N VAL A 491 -7.04 -6.77 10.05
CA VAL A 491 -6.28 -6.40 11.25
C VAL A 491 -5.30 -7.51 11.60
N VAL A 492 -4.02 -7.20 11.72
CA VAL A 492 -2.96 -8.12 12.11
C VAL A 492 -2.35 -7.63 13.42
N VAL A 493 -2.30 -8.47 14.44
CA VAL A 493 -1.81 -8.06 15.78
C VAL A 493 -0.76 -9.02 16.28
N VAL A 494 0.37 -8.47 16.73
CA VAL A 494 1.34 -9.22 17.51
C VAL A 494 1.02 -9.02 18.98
N THR A 495 0.72 -10.10 19.69
CA THR A 495 0.32 -10.03 21.12
C THR A 495 0.97 -11.12 21.95
N HIS A 496 1.15 -10.84 23.24
CA HIS A 496 1.50 -11.81 24.26
C HIS A 496 0.35 -12.09 25.24
N LEU A 497 -0.82 -11.46 25.05
CA LEU A 497 -1.99 -11.60 25.92
C LEU A 497 -3.05 -12.51 25.30
N ALA A 498 -3.38 -13.58 26.01
CA ALA A 498 -4.42 -14.53 25.63
C ALA A 498 -5.79 -13.85 25.45
N GLN A 499 -6.10 -12.83 26.26
CA GLN A 499 -7.34 -12.07 26.20
C GLN A 499 -7.51 -11.32 24.87
N VAL A 500 -6.42 -10.82 24.26
CA VAL A 500 -6.44 -10.19 22.94
C VAL A 500 -6.54 -11.27 21.86
N ALA A 501 -5.71 -12.31 21.97
CA ALA A 501 -5.65 -13.41 21.00
C ALA A 501 -6.97 -14.17 20.87
N ALA A 502 -7.77 -14.23 21.92
CA ALA A 502 -9.07 -14.90 21.91
C ALA A 502 -10.09 -14.28 20.94
N TYR A 503 -9.99 -12.98 20.65
CA TYR A 503 -10.88 -12.27 19.73
C TYR A 503 -10.57 -12.49 18.25
N ALA A 504 -9.39 -13.03 17.91
CA ALA A 504 -8.97 -13.18 16.52
C ALA A 504 -9.80 -14.24 15.78
N ASP A 505 -10.04 -14.03 14.50
CA ASP A 505 -10.63 -15.03 13.60
C ASP A 505 -9.56 -16.03 13.13
N HIS A 506 -8.32 -15.56 12.97
CA HIS A 506 -7.20 -16.36 12.49
C HIS A 506 -6.02 -16.27 13.47
N HIS A 507 -5.53 -17.42 13.94
CA HIS A 507 -4.48 -17.49 14.96
C HIS A 507 -3.24 -18.16 14.41
N LEU A 508 -2.17 -17.39 14.27
CA LEU A 508 -0.86 -17.85 13.82
C LEU A 508 0.09 -18.01 14.99
N LEU A 509 0.65 -19.19 15.15
CA LEU A 509 1.66 -19.47 16.15
C LEU A 509 3.06 -19.51 15.52
N ILE A 510 3.96 -18.71 16.06
CA ILE A 510 5.37 -18.71 15.69
C ILE A 510 6.16 -19.48 16.73
N GLU A 511 6.74 -20.60 16.30
CA GLU A 511 7.52 -21.49 17.14
C GLU A 511 8.95 -21.58 16.65
N LYS A 512 9.86 -21.83 17.59
CA LYS A 512 11.27 -22.10 17.27
C LYS A 512 11.61 -23.53 17.67
N ASN A 513 11.77 -24.41 16.68
CA ASN A 513 12.11 -25.81 16.86
C ASN A 513 13.49 -26.07 16.26
N ASP A 514 14.45 -26.57 17.07
CA ASP A 514 15.81 -26.91 16.67
C ASP A 514 16.55 -25.78 15.89
N GLY A 515 16.32 -24.52 16.30
CA GLY A 515 16.95 -23.37 15.68
C GLY A 515 16.23 -22.83 14.43
N ARG A 516 15.16 -23.49 13.97
CA ARG A 516 14.33 -23.08 12.84
C ARG A 516 13.01 -22.47 13.33
N THR A 517 12.61 -21.38 12.74
CA THR A 517 11.31 -20.76 12.99
C THR A 517 10.27 -21.38 12.05
N SER A 518 9.16 -21.85 12.61
CA SER A 518 7.99 -22.31 11.88
C SER A 518 6.77 -21.46 12.24
N ILE A 519 5.87 -21.27 11.29
CA ILE A 519 4.61 -20.55 11.48
C ILE A 519 3.49 -21.50 11.09
N ARG A 520 2.50 -21.64 11.98
CA ARG A 520 1.35 -22.50 11.72
C ARG A 520 0.05 -21.86 12.20
N VAL A 521 -1.03 -22.20 11.54
CA VAL A 521 -2.38 -21.82 11.92
C VAL A 521 -2.82 -22.70 13.08
N LEU A 522 -3.43 -22.09 14.11
CA LEU A 522 -4.03 -22.80 15.23
C LEU A 522 -5.56 -22.78 15.14
N GLU A 523 -6.17 -23.95 15.28
CA GLU A 523 -7.61 -24.11 15.31
C GLU A 523 -8.04 -24.96 16.51
N GLY A 524 -9.30 -24.82 16.93
CA GLY A 524 -9.95 -25.66 17.92
C GLY A 524 -9.15 -25.86 19.20
N GLU A 525 -8.79 -27.12 19.50
CA GLU A 525 -8.05 -27.50 20.71
C GLU A 525 -6.63 -26.94 20.78
N GLU A 526 -5.94 -26.84 19.65
CA GLU A 526 -4.58 -26.28 19.60
C GLU A 526 -4.58 -24.81 19.99
N ARG A 527 -5.58 -24.07 19.51
CA ARG A 527 -5.77 -22.65 19.86
C ARG A 527 -6.05 -22.47 21.35
N ALA A 528 -6.93 -23.32 21.92
CA ALA A 528 -7.18 -23.31 23.34
C ALA A 528 -5.93 -23.67 24.16
N GLY A 529 -5.12 -24.63 23.69
CA GLY A 529 -3.83 -24.98 24.28
C GLY A 529 -2.84 -23.84 24.30
N GLU A 530 -2.71 -23.09 23.19
CA GLU A 530 -1.82 -21.93 23.12
C GLU A 530 -2.29 -20.79 24.04
N LEU A 531 -3.59 -20.50 24.08
CA LEU A 531 -4.14 -19.52 25.02
C LEU A 531 -3.86 -19.91 26.48
N ALA A 532 -4.00 -21.20 26.80
CA ALA A 532 -3.65 -21.72 28.14
C ALA A 532 -2.14 -21.53 28.43
N ARG A 533 -1.27 -21.84 27.48
CA ARG A 533 0.18 -21.61 27.59
C ARG A 533 0.50 -20.12 27.81
N MET A 534 -0.15 -19.22 27.07
CA MET A 534 0.04 -17.76 27.23
C MET A 534 -0.36 -17.27 28.63
N MET A 535 -1.37 -17.86 29.25
CA MET A 535 -1.86 -17.46 30.58
C MET A 535 -1.05 -18.05 31.72
N SER A 536 -0.60 -19.30 31.62
CA SER A 536 -0.01 -20.07 32.72
C SER A 536 1.43 -20.53 32.49
N GLY A 537 1.94 -20.38 31.28
CA GLY A 537 3.22 -20.98 30.84
C GLY A 537 3.12 -22.47 30.49
N ASP A 538 1.97 -23.12 30.72
CA ASP A 538 1.73 -24.55 30.48
C ASP A 538 0.43 -24.77 29.69
N ALA A 539 0.56 -25.30 28.48
CA ALA A 539 -0.57 -25.62 27.59
C ALA A 539 -1.50 -26.73 28.15
N HIS A 540 -1.01 -27.53 29.09
CA HIS A 540 -1.72 -28.66 29.68
C HIS A 540 -2.38 -28.33 31.02
N SER A 541 -2.20 -27.14 31.57
CA SER A 541 -2.87 -26.71 32.81
C SER A 541 -4.39 -26.73 32.64
N GLU A 542 -5.07 -27.62 33.39
CA GLU A 542 -6.52 -27.82 33.29
C GLU A 542 -7.32 -26.54 33.61
N ALA A 543 -6.86 -25.78 34.61
CA ALA A 543 -7.48 -24.49 34.96
C ALA A 543 -7.29 -23.43 33.86
N ALA A 544 -6.10 -23.36 33.26
CA ALA A 544 -5.83 -22.42 32.16
C ALA A 544 -6.59 -22.82 30.89
N ARG A 545 -6.69 -24.11 30.58
CA ARG A 545 -7.50 -24.58 29.43
C ARG A 545 -8.98 -24.26 29.62
N ARG A 546 -9.53 -24.47 30.81
CA ARG A 546 -10.92 -24.09 31.10
C ARG A 546 -11.15 -22.60 30.82
N HIS A 547 -10.27 -21.77 31.32
CA HIS A 547 -10.36 -20.32 31.08
C HIS A 547 -10.15 -19.96 29.61
N ALA A 548 -9.29 -20.68 28.88
CA ALA A 548 -9.11 -20.49 27.44
C ALA A 548 -10.40 -20.82 26.67
N TYR A 549 -11.09 -21.91 27.01
CA TYR A 549 -12.38 -22.24 26.41
C TYR A 549 -13.46 -21.19 26.72
N GLU A 550 -13.49 -20.66 27.95
CA GLU A 550 -14.38 -19.56 28.33
C GLU A 550 -14.10 -18.30 27.48
N LEU A 551 -12.82 -17.94 27.27
CA LEU A 551 -12.43 -16.80 26.45
C LEU A 551 -12.81 -16.97 24.96
N LEU A 552 -12.75 -18.20 24.45
CA LEU A 552 -13.15 -18.55 23.09
C LEU A 552 -14.67 -18.70 22.91
N GLY A 553 -15.45 -18.69 24.03
CA GLY A 553 -16.89 -18.96 23.98
C GLY A 553 -17.22 -20.37 23.52
N LEU A 554 -16.31 -21.33 23.78
CA LEU A 554 -16.44 -22.75 23.41
C LEU A 554 -16.70 -23.61 24.64
N ASP A 555 -17.44 -24.71 24.47
CA ASP A 555 -17.58 -25.73 25.50
C ASP A 555 -16.33 -26.60 25.59
N MET A 556 -15.86 -26.86 26.81
CA MET A 556 -14.77 -27.83 27.00
C MET A 556 -15.20 -29.22 26.50
N PRO A 557 -14.35 -29.92 25.73
CA PRO A 557 -14.59 -31.32 25.43
C PRO A 557 -14.70 -32.09 26.74
N GLN A 558 -15.77 -32.89 26.89
CA GLN A 558 -15.90 -33.76 28.03
C GLN A 558 -14.74 -34.77 27.96
N SER A 559 -13.89 -34.80 28.99
CA SER A 559 -12.86 -35.83 29.09
C SER A 559 -13.58 -37.17 29.13
N GLU A 560 -13.39 -38.01 28.13
CA GLU A 560 -13.73 -39.42 28.23
C GLU A 560 -12.94 -39.99 29.41
N ALA A 561 -13.67 -40.35 30.47
CA ALA A 561 -13.16 -40.91 31.72
C ALA A 561 -12.67 -42.35 31.54
#